data_22feb252dc7c88c9329fba1b86718a6c
#
_entry.id   22feb252dc7c88c9329fba1b86718a6c
#
_cell.length_a   1.000
_cell.length_b   1.000
_cell.length_c   1.000
_cell.angle_alpha   90.00
_cell.angle_beta   90.00
_cell.angle_gamma   90.00
#
_symmetry.space_group_name_H-M   'P 1'
#
loop_
_entity.id
_entity.type
_entity.pdbx_description
1 polymer ?
#
loop_
_entity_poly.entity_id
_entity_poly.type
_entity_poly.pdbx_seq_one_letter_code
_entity_poly.pdbx_strand_id
1 'polypeptide(L)'
;MNRLSHYAASKWALVGLTKSLALELAPYNVRVISIHPTGVNTPMNDGLAFLEGTTTQEIAERSAGNLLPVPWIEPEDVAEAVLFLSSDKSRFVTGSQYVLDAGLLTR
;
A
#
# COMPACT_ATOMS: atom_id res chain seq x y z
N MET A 1 -4.13 4.43 -15.20
CA MET A 1 -4.52 5.56 -14.34
C MET A 1 -3.84 6.83 -14.82
N ASN A 2 -4.45 7.45 -15.83
CA ASN A 2 -3.82 8.55 -16.56
C ASN A 2 -3.66 9.84 -15.73
N ARG A 3 -4.42 9.99 -14.66
CA ARG A 3 -4.38 11.19 -13.82
C ARG A 3 -3.51 11.04 -12.57
N LEU A 4 -2.84 9.88 -12.42
CA LEU A 4 -2.06 9.56 -11.23
C LEU A 4 -0.61 9.21 -11.57
N SER A 5 -0.09 9.75 -12.68
CA SER A 5 1.30 9.47 -13.07
C SER A 5 2.30 9.94 -12.00
N HIS A 6 2.03 11.10 -11.38
CA HIS A 6 2.87 11.60 -10.28
C HIS A 6 2.79 10.69 -9.05
N TYR A 7 1.60 10.13 -8.78
CA TYR A 7 1.41 9.18 -7.69
C TYR A 7 2.17 7.88 -7.98
N ALA A 8 2.06 7.35 -9.21
CA ALA A 8 2.78 6.15 -9.61
C ALA A 8 4.30 6.36 -9.51
N ALA A 9 4.79 7.51 -9.98
CA ALA A 9 6.21 7.84 -9.88
C ALA A 9 6.68 7.90 -8.43
N SER A 10 5.87 8.50 -7.54
CA SER A 10 6.18 8.57 -6.12
C SER A 10 6.24 7.17 -5.48
N LYS A 11 5.35 6.27 -5.86
CA LYS A 11 5.35 4.90 -5.36
C LYS A 11 6.58 4.13 -5.82
N TRP A 12 6.99 4.27 -7.07
CA TRP A 12 8.22 3.64 -7.57
C TRP A 12 9.46 4.21 -6.91
N ALA A 13 9.48 5.52 -6.66
CA ALA A 13 10.57 6.17 -5.93
C ALA A 13 10.66 5.62 -4.51
N LEU A 14 9.52 5.37 -3.84
CA LEU A 14 9.49 4.78 -2.52
C LEU A 14 10.11 3.38 -2.50
N VAL A 15 9.82 2.56 -3.51
CA VAL A 15 10.42 1.22 -3.63
C VAL A 15 11.93 1.32 -3.78
N GLY A 16 12.42 2.19 -4.65
CA GLY A 16 13.86 2.40 -4.84
C GLY A 16 14.54 2.90 -3.57
N LEU A 17 13.94 3.87 -2.90
CA LEU A 17 14.46 4.41 -1.64
C LEU A 17 14.51 3.33 -0.55
N THR A 18 13.47 2.51 -0.45
CA THR A 18 13.42 1.40 0.52
C THR A 18 14.58 0.44 0.32
N LYS A 19 14.85 0.06 -0.92
CA LYS A 19 15.96 -0.85 -1.23
C LYS A 19 17.32 -0.23 -0.93
N SER A 20 17.50 1.03 -1.27
CA SER A 20 18.74 1.76 -0.99
C SER A 20 18.99 1.88 0.51
N LEU A 21 17.96 2.26 1.27
CA LEU A 21 18.08 2.37 2.73
C LEU A 21 18.31 1.00 3.38
N ALA A 22 17.68 -0.05 2.86
CA ALA A 22 17.90 -1.39 3.38
C ALA A 22 19.37 -1.79 3.24
N LEU A 23 20.00 -1.48 2.09
CA LEU A 23 21.42 -1.74 1.88
C LEU A 23 22.29 -0.93 2.83
N GLU A 24 22.02 0.37 2.98
CA GLU A 24 22.81 1.26 3.82
C GLU A 24 22.70 0.91 5.30
N LEU A 25 21.54 0.48 5.76
CA LEU A 25 21.26 0.27 7.17
C LEU A 25 21.39 -1.18 7.62
N ALA A 26 21.64 -2.12 6.70
CA ALA A 26 21.83 -3.52 7.03
C ALA A 26 22.98 -3.75 8.03
N PRO A 27 24.13 -3.04 7.92
CA PRO A 27 25.22 -3.23 8.89
C PRO A 27 24.83 -2.85 10.32
N TYR A 28 23.79 -2.04 10.49
CA TYR A 28 23.29 -1.62 11.80
C TYR A 28 22.12 -2.47 12.28
N ASN A 29 21.82 -3.56 11.55
CA ASN A 29 20.69 -4.46 11.85
C ASN A 29 19.35 -3.72 11.85
N VAL A 30 19.19 -2.76 10.94
CA VAL A 30 17.95 -2.02 10.74
C VAL A 30 17.27 -2.54 9.49
N ARG A 31 16.02 -2.94 9.61
CA ARG A 31 15.21 -3.44 8.51
C ARG A 31 14.39 -2.31 7.90
N VAL A 32 14.27 -2.30 6.59
CA VAL A 32 13.49 -1.29 5.86
C VAL A 32 12.57 -2.01 4.87
N ILE A 33 11.29 -1.81 5.02
CA ILE A 33 10.25 -2.48 4.22
C ILE A 33 9.24 -1.43 3.78
N SER A 34 8.79 -1.48 2.53
CA SER A 34 7.68 -0.65 2.08
C SER A 34 6.38 -1.46 2.07
N ILE A 35 5.28 -0.82 2.45
CA ILE A 35 3.95 -1.43 2.46
C ILE A 35 3.13 -0.79 1.35
N HIS A 36 2.51 -1.62 0.53
CA HIS A 36 1.75 -1.21 -0.64
C HIS A 36 0.31 -1.71 -0.54
N PRO A 37 -0.57 -1.00 0.18
CA PRO A 37 -1.97 -1.40 0.28
C PRO A 37 -2.74 -1.02 -0.98
N THR A 38 -3.86 -1.71 -1.22
CA THR A 38 -4.88 -1.27 -2.15
C THR A 38 -5.70 -0.13 -1.53
N GLY A 39 -6.81 0.25 -2.17
CA GLY A 39 -7.69 1.26 -1.60
C GLY A 39 -8.08 0.91 -0.17
N VAL A 40 -7.83 1.84 0.75
CA VAL A 40 -8.13 1.66 2.17
C VAL A 40 -9.39 2.48 2.49
N ASN A 41 -10.30 1.90 3.26
CA ASN A 41 -11.53 2.57 3.68
C ASN A 41 -11.19 3.65 4.71
N THR A 42 -10.98 4.87 4.24
CA THR A 42 -10.61 6.02 5.07
C THR A 42 -11.44 7.24 4.70
N PRO A 43 -11.48 8.27 5.57
CA PRO A 43 -12.15 9.55 5.25
C PRO A 43 -11.64 10.22 3.98
N MET A 44 -10.43 9.96 3.55
CA MET A 44 -9.90 10.49 2.30
C MET A 44 -10.74 10.02 1.10
N ASN A 45 -11.26 8.79 1.13
CA ASN A 45 -12.13 8.27 0.07
C ASN A 45 -13.45 9.06 0.01
N ASP A 46 -13.98 9.46 1.15
CA ASP A 46 -15.21 10.26 1.21
C ASP A 46 -14.97 11.64 0.59
N GLY A 47 -13.84 12.26 0.89
CA GLY A 47 -13.45 13.54 0.31
C GLY A 47 -13.28 13.44 -1.21
N LEU A 48 -12.65 12.39 -1.70
CA LEU A 48 -12.49 12.15 -3.13
C LEU A 48 -13.83 11.95 -3.81
N ALA A 49 -14.73 11.18 -3.19
CA ALA A 49 -16.08 10.95 -3.70
C ALA A 49 -16.85 12.27 -3.84
N PHE A 50 -16.76 13.12 -2.82
CA PHE A 50 -17.40 14.44 -2.84
C PHE A 50 -16.87 15.31 -3.99
N LEU A 51 -15.56 15.36 -4.16
CA LEU A 51 -14.92 16.18 -5.21
C LEU A 51 -15.29 15.70 -6.61
N GLU A 52 -15.49 14.41 -6.80
CA GLU A 52 -15.87 13.83 -8.09
C GLU A 52 -17.38 13.79 -8.33
N GLY A 53 -18.18 14.22 -7.35
CA GLY A 53 -19.63 14.21 -7.44
C GLY A 53 -20.22 12.80 -7.46
N THR A 54 -19.60 11.87 -6.74
CA THR A 54 -20.00 10.47 -6.70
C THR A 54 -19.98 9.97 -5.26
N THR A 55 -20.24 8.69 -5.04
CA THR A 55 -20.19 8.07 -3.72
C THR A 55 -18.90 7.31 -3.53
N THR A 56 -18.53 7.10 -2.26
CA THR A 56 -17.37 6.28 -1.92
C THR A 56 -17.51 4.88 -2.51
N GLN A 57 -18.71 4.32 -2.48
CA GLN A 57 -18.98 2.99 -3.03
C GLN A 57 -18.75 2.95 -4.55
N GLU A 58 -19.17 3.97 -5.26
CA GLU A 58 -18.95 4.06 -6.71
C GLU A 58 -17.46 4.16 -7.05
N ILE A 59 -16.69 4.91 -6.25
CA ILE A 59 -15.24 4.98 -6.43
C ILE A 59 -14.62 3.60 -6.20
N ALA A 60 -15.03 2.90 -5.16
CA ALA A 60 -14.55 1.56 -4.86
C ALA A 60 -14.85 0.59 -6.01
N GLU A 61 -16.06 0.64 -6.55
CA GLU A 61 -16.44 -0.21 -7.68
C GLU A 61 -15.63 0.09 -8.93
N ARG A 62 -15.41 1.38 -9.24
CA ARG A 62 -14.58 1.78 -10.38
C ARG A 62 -13.12 1.36 -10.22
N SER A 63 -12.65 1.33 -8.98
CA SER A 63 -11.27 0.96 -8.64
C SER A 63 -11.13 -0.55 -8.45
N ALA A 64 -12.21 -1.30 -8.53
CA ALA A 64 -12.26 -2.72 -8.19
C ALA A 64 -11.56 -3.57 -9.25
N GLY A 65 -10.25 -3.58 -9.21
CA GLY A 65 -9.44 -4.55 -9.94
C GLY A 65 -8.91 -5.63 -9.00
N ASN A 66 -9.36 -5.64 -7.75
CA ASN A 66 -8.89 -6.60 -6.77
C ASN A 66 -9.27 -8.02 -7.16
N LEU A 67 -8.34 -8.94 -7.01
CA LEU A 67 -8.60 -10.34 -7.29
C LEU A 67 -9.55 -10.95 -6.26
N LEU A 68 -9.36 -10.58 -5.00
CA LEU A 68 -10.30 -10.96 -3.95
C LEU A 68 -11.56 -10.10 -4.04
N PRO A 69 -12.74 -10.63 -3.68
CA PRO A 69 -14.00 -9.93 -3.85
C PRO A 69 -14.24 -8.86 -2.78
N VAL A 70 -13.32 -7.91 -2.69
CA VAL A 70 -13.40 -6.79 -1.75
C VAL A 70 -13.07 -5.49 -2.48
N PRO A 71 -13.84 -4.42 -2.26
CA PRO A 71 -13.58 -3.13 -2.93
C PRO A 71 -12.39 -2.39 -2.35
N TRP A 72 -12.14 -2.56 -1.06
CA TRP A 72 -11.01 -1.95 -0.33
C TRP A 72 -10.66 -2.82 0.86
N ILE A 73 -9.59 -2.47 1.54
CA ILE A 73 -9.22 -3.07 2.83
C ILE A 73 -9.48 -2.07 3.95
N GLU A 74 -9.51 -2.55 5.17
CA GLU A 74 -9.74 -1.69 6.32
C GLU A 74 -8.41 -1.18 6.90
N PRO A 75 -8.42 -0.01 7.57
CA PRO A 75 -7.20 0.48 8.23
C PRO A 75 -6.57 -0.51 9.19
N GLU A 76 -7.39 -1.33 9.86
CA GLU A 76 -6.93 -2.36 10.78
C GLU A 76 -6.07 -3.41 10.09
N ASP A 77 -6.36 -3.73 8.82
CA ASP A 77 -5.57 -4.70 8.06
C ASP A 77 -4.16 -4.17 7.79
N VAL A 78 -4.04 -2.88 7.52
CA VAL A 78 -2.74 -2.23 7.35
C VAL A 78 -2.01 -2.20 8.70
N ALA A 79 -2.73 -1.87 9.77
CA ALA A 79 -2.14 -1.83 11.11
C ALA A 79 -1.60 -3.19 11.54
N GLU A 80 -2.31 -4.28 11.25
CA GLU A 80 -1.85 -5.63 11.55
C GLU A 80 -0.58 -5.99 10.75
N ALA A 81 -0.50 -5.58 9.49
CA ALA A 81 0.71 -5.78 8.69
C ALA A 81 1.90 -5.01 9.29
N VAL A 82 1.69 -3.76 9.71
CA VAL A 82 2.74 -2.95 10.35
C VAL A 82 3.19 -3.62 11.65
N LEU A 83 2.25 -4.12 12.45
CA LEU A 83 2.56 -4.79 13.70
C LEU A 83 3.44 -6.03 13.46
N PHE A 84 3.09 -6.87 12.49
CA PHE A 84 3.87 -8.04 12.14
C PHE A 84 5.28 -7.66 11.68
N LEU A 85 5.37 -6.68 10.75
CA LEU A 85 6.65 -6.26 10.17
C LEU A 85 7.54 -5.55 11.17
N SER A 86 6.97 -4.94 12.21
CA SER A 86 7.72 -4.30 13.29
C SER A 86 8.19 -5.27 14.36
N SER A 87 7.69 -6.50 14.36
CA SER A 87 7.99 -7.49 15.38
C SER A 87 9.17 -8.38 15.00
N ASP A 88 9.69 -9.11 15.97
CA ASP A 88 10.74 -10.11 15.73
C ASP A 88 10.28 -11.28 14.88
N LYS A 89 8.97 -11.45 14.70
CA LYS A 89 8.41 -12.48 13.81
C LYS A 89 8.81 -12.29 12.36
N SER A 90 9.15 -11.06 11.96
CA SER A 90 9.62 -10.74 10.62
C SER A 90 11.11 -10.37 10.58
N ARG A 91 11.89 -10.86 11.52
CA ARG A 91 13.28 -10.42 11.72
C ARG A 91 14.22 -10.62 10.53
N PHE A 92 13.85 -11.45 9.57
CA PHE A 92 14.65 -11.68 8.37
C PHE A 92 14.09 -10.99 7.12
N VAL A 93 13.11 -10.11 7.29
CA VAL A 93 12.49 -9.37 6.18
C VAL A 93 13.09 -7.97 6.11
N THR A 94 13.75 -7.66 5.00
CA THR A 94 14.25 -6.31 4.72
C THR A 94 14.40 -6.13 3.21
N GLY A 95 14.34 -4.89 2.74
CA GLY A 95 14.46 -4.55 1.33
C GLY A 95 13.28 -4.99 0.48
N SER A 96 12.20 -5.42 1.09
CA SER A 96 11.07 -6.03 0.43
C SER A 96 9.90 -5.07 0.29
N GLN A 97 9.08 -5.34 -0.72
CA GLN A 97 7.76 -4.75 -0.85
C GLN A 97 6.75 -5.71 -0.24
N TYR A 98 5.98 -5.22 0.73
CA TYR A 98 4.90 -5.99 1.33
C TYR A 98 3.59 -5.53 0.69
N VAL A 99 3.08 -6.33 -0.22
CA VAL A 99 1.90 -5.99 -1.01
C VAL A 99 0.65 -6.48 -0.29
N LEU A 100 -0.25 -5.56 0.01
CA LEU A 100 -1.50 -5.83 0.71
C LEU A 100 -2.64 -5.24 -0.13
N ASP A 101 -2.91 -5.87 -1.27
CA ASP A 101 -3.75 -5.27 -2.31
C ASP A 101 -4.88 -6.17 -2.79
N ALA A 102 -5.18 -7.22 -2.05
CA ALA A 102 -6.22 -8.18 -2.42
C ALA A 102 -6.02 -8.74 -3.85
N GLY A 103 -4.78 -8.80 -4.30
CA GLY A 103 -4.43 -9.36 -5.60
C GLY A 103 -4.52 -8.37 -6.76
N LEU A 104 -4.70 -7.08 -6.50
CA LEU A 104 -4.84 -6.07 -7.55
C LEU A 104 -3.73 -6.13 -8.60
N LEU A 105 -2.48 -6.30 -8.17
CA LEU A 105 -1.32 -6.30 -9.06
C LEU A 105 -0.98 -7.69 -9.62
N THR A 106 -1.80 -8.69 -9.35
CA THR A 106 -1.53 -10.06 -9.80
C THR A 106 -1.76 -10.24 -11.30
N ARG A 107 -2.54 -9.38 -11.92
CA ARG A 107 -2.86 -9.47 -13.34
C ARG A 107 -2.57 -8.18 -14.10
#